data_fc96ae62ae2bc58b5dc3644f43640255
#
_entry.id   fc96ae62ae2bc58b5dc3644f43640255
#
_cell.length_a   1.000
_cell.length_b   1.000
_cell.length_c   1.000
_cell.angle_alpha   90.00
_cell.angle_beta   90.00
_cell.angle_gamma   90.00
#
_symmetry.space_group_name_H-M   'P 1'
#
loop_
_entity.id
_entity.type
_entity.pdbx_description
1 polymer ?
#
loop_
_entity_poly.entity_id
_entity_poly.type
_entity_poly.pdbx_seq_one_letter_code
_entity_poly.pdbx_strand_id
1 'polypeptide(L)'
;MEKSVLIIGAGPAGLTAGYLLTQAGWKVTLLEADPTYVGGISKTVSHNGFHFDIGGHRFFSKSEEVNKLWREILPDDFIETPRSSRIYYRNELFSYPLKGFEALKKLGLVEAILCVLSYFKVQLFPITDPQNFKDWVTNQFGERLFNIFFKTYTEKVWGMKCEEISADWASQRIQGLSLGKAIINSILPQKKSSKLTDLGPKTLINYFFYPRKGPGMMWETAAAKILVQGGEVLMGHQAKKISFNRDLLNWKIIAENKSGDLKEFTASHLISSCPLRELINNLTPEVNFRVSESANSLRYRDFICVSVMLKNFKGFKDNWIYIHDPSVKVGRIQNFKSWSPEMTPGPEFDCLGLEYFCFESDGLWNLTDAELGTLAIGELVKLKLIDPQCVIDTFVVRQKKAYPIYDDTYNQSVKMIRNELEEKFSTLHTIGRNGMHRYNNQDHAMMTAMLTVKNILSNKKVFDVWKINQDAQYIEVINNKENVIDFPMLPQKVA
;
A
#
# COMPACT_ATOMS: atom_id res chain seq x y z
N MET A 1 -7.42 -35.95 -7.93
CA MET A 1 -6.64 -35.31 -6.86
C MET A 1 -7.59 -34.69 -5.83
N GLU A 2 -7.25 -34.77 -4.54
CA GLU A 2 -8.01 -34.10 -3.50
C GLU A 2 -8.00 -32.57 -3.78
N LYS A 3 -9.16 -31.93 -3.69
CA LYS A 3 -9.29 -30.46 -3.85
C LYS A 3 -8.78 -29.77 -2.59
N SER A 4 -7.46 -29.66 -2.47
CA SER A 4 -6.80 -29.10 -1.30
C SER A 4 -5.81 -27.99 -1.67
N VAL A 5 -5.72 -26.95 -0.84
CA VAL A 5 -4.82 -25.84 -1.03
C VAL A 5 -4.16 -25.42 0.28
N LEU A 6 -2.85 -25.20 0.23
CA LEU A 6 -2.10 -24.51 1.26
C LEU A 6 -1.92 -23.03 0.85
N ILE A 7 -2.14 -22.15 1.78
CA ILE A 7 -1.99 -20.70 1.56
C ILE A 7 -0.96 -20.16 2.57
N ILE A 8 0.06 -19.47 2.09
CA ILE A 8 1.06 -18.80 2.93
C ILE A 8 0.77 -17.30 3.00
N GLY A 9 0.44 -16.83 4.20
CA GLY A 9 0.15 -15.45 4.56
C GLY A 9 -1.35 -15.12 4.60
N ALA A 10 -1.81 -14.60 5.74
CA ALA A 10 -3.17 -14.13 6.00
C ALA A 10 -3.36 -12.62 5.75
N GLY A 11 -2.69 -12.07 4.76
CA GLY A 11 -2.97 -10.72 4.26
C GLY A 11 -4.22 -10.71 3.35
N PRO A 12 -4.59 -9.52 2.79
CA PRO A 12 -5.75 -9.37 1.92
C PRO A 12 -5.83 -10.39 0.78
N ALA A 13 -4.70 -10.73 0.16
CA ALA A 13 -4.67 -11.71 -0.93
C ALA A 13 -4.94 -13.15 -0.44
N GLY A 14 -4.21 -13.58 0.61
CA GLY A 14 -4.35 -14.96 1.12
C GLY A 14 -5.74 -15.21 1.69
N LEU A 15 -6.28 -14.28 2.48
CA LEU A 15 -7.64 -14.40 3.03
C LEU A 15 -8.72 -14.37 1.95
N THR A 16 -8.56 -13.54 0.90
CA THR A 16 -9.48 -13.55 -0.25
C THR A 16 -9.45 -14.91 -0.97
N ALA A 17 -8.27 -15.46 -1.22
CA ALA A 17 -8.15 -16.77 -1.85
C ALA A 17 -8.76 -17.88 -0.97
N GLY A 18 -8.45 -17.88 0.32
CA GLY A 18 -8.98 -18.83 1.30
C GLY A 18 -10.50 -18.79 1.37
N TYR A 19 -11.08 -17.61 1.49
CA TYR A 19 -12.52 -17.41 1.55
C TYR A 19 -13.23 -17.96 0.29
N LEU A 20 -12.76 -17.62 -0.88
CA LEU A 20 -13.38 -18.04 -2.14
C LEU A 20 -13.21 -19.55 -2.39
N LEU A 21 -12.07 -20.15 -2.01
CA LEU A 21 -11.83 -21.58 -2.18
C LEU A 21 -12.62 -22.42 -1.18
N THR A 22 -12.79 -21.96 0.07
CA THR A 22 -13.68 -22.65 1.02
C THR A 22 -15.13 -22.60 0.58
N GLN A 23 -15.62 -21.47 0.05
CA GLN A 23 -16.95 -21.39 -0.58
C GLN A 23 -17.11 -22.38 -1.75
N ALA A 24 -16.05 -22.63 -2.50
CA ALA A 24 -16.06 -23.59 -3.61
C ALA A 24 -15.88 -25.06 -3.15
N GLY A 25 -15.88 -25.32 -1.84
CA GLY A 25 -15.78 -26.66 -1.26
C GLY A 25 -14.37 -27.26 -1.30
N TRP A 26 -13.33 -26.42 -1.38
CA TRP A 26 -11.93 -26.86 -1.26
C TRP A 26 -11.51 -26.95 0.20
N LYS A 27 -10.65 -27.94 0.51
CA LYS A 27 -9.96 -28.01 1.79
C LYS A 27 -8.86 -26.95 1.80
N VAL A 28 -8.99 -25.96 2.65
CA VAL A 28 -8.06 -24.82 2.76
C VAL A 28 -7.34 -24.85 4.10
N THR A 29 -6.02 -24.82 4.08
CA THR A 29 -5.20 -24.56 5.27
C THR A 29 -4.36 -23.32 5.00
N LEU A 30 -4.54 -22.27 5.81
CA LEU A 30 -3.85 -20.98 5.71
C LEU A 30 -2.87 -20.84 6.87
N LEU A 31 -1.60 -20.53 6.56
CA LEU A 31 -0.52 -20.34 7.52
C LEU A 31 -0.18 -18.85 7.62
N GLU A 32 -0.20 -18.27 8.83
CA GLU A 32 0.17 -16.89 9.11
C GLU A 32 1.29 -16.84 10.15
N ALA A 33 2.35 -16.12 9.83
CA ALA A 33 3.50 -15.97 10.73
C ALA A 33 3.22 -15.03 11.91
N ASP A 34 2.36 -14.02 11.72
CA ASP A 34 1.90 -13.17 12.84
C ASP A 34 1.06 -14.02 13.79
N PRO A 35 1.40 -14.03 15.07
CA PRO A 35 0.67 -14.86 16.04
C PRO A 35 -0.66 -14.27 16.52
N THR A 36 -0.89 -12.98 16.24
CA THR A 36 -1.98 -12.21 16.84
C THR A 36 -2.94 -11.66 15.82
N TYR A 37 -2.43 -11.12 14.71
CA TYR A 37 -3.23 -10.37 13.76
C TYR A 37 -3.20 -10.98 12.36
N VAL A 38 -4.36 -11.10 11.75
CA VAL A 38 -4.52 -11.30 10.31
C VAL A 38 -4.56 -9.94 9.58
N GLY A 39 -4.56 -9.94 8.25
CA GLY A 39 -4.64 -8.73 7.44
C GLY A 39 -3.28 -8.23 6.93
N GLY A 40 -2.17 -8.84 7.35
CA GLY A 40 -0.83 -8.44 6.94
C GLY A 40 -0.56 -6.96 7.26
N ILE A 41 -0.16 -6.16 6.26
CA ILE A 41 0.04 -4.71 6.45
C ILE A 41 -1.29 -3.95 6.64
N SER A 42 -2.43 -4.54 6.26
CA SER A 42 -3.75 -3.95 6.43
C SER A 42 -4.44 -4.38 7.73
N LYS A 43 -3.67 -4.90 8.69
CA LYS A 43 -4.17 -5.19 10.03
C LYS A 43 -4.45 -3.91 10.82
N THR A 44 -5.36 -3.99 11.78
CA THR A 44 -5.59 -2.96 12.79
C THR A 44 -5.11 -3.47 14.13
N VAL A 45 -4.28 -2.70 14.81
CA VAL A 45 -3.76 -3.03 16.15
C VAL A 45 -4.61 -2.34 17.18
N SER A 46 -4.83 -3.01 18.31
CA SER A 46 -5.60 -2.48 19.45
C SER A 46 -4.73 -2.34 20.69
N HIS A 47 -4.82 -1.20 21.36
CA HIS A 47 -4.14 -0.93 22.61
C HIS A 47 -4.97 0.01 23.48
N ASN A 48 -5.28 -0.38 24.72
CA ASN A 48 -6.03 0.43 25.68
C ASN A 48 -7.35 1.02 25.14
N GLY A 49 -8.10 0.27 24.30
CA GLY A 49 -9.34 0.72 23.67
C GLY A 49 -9.16 1.60 22.43
N PHE A 50 -7.95 1.94 22.06
CA PHE A 50 -7.62 2.58 20.79
C PHE A 50 -7.39 1.52 19.71
N HIS A 51 -7.80 1.85 18.49
CA HIS A 51 -7.52 1.08 17.28
C HIS A 51 -6.69 1.94 16.34
N PHE A 52 -5.69 1.35 15.71
CA PHE A 52 -4.84 2.07 14.75
C PHE A 52 -4.25 1.14 13.70
N ASP A 53 -4.16 1.66 12.51
CA ASP A 53 -3.67 0.95 11.36
C ASP A 53 -2.16 1.11 11.18
N ILE A 54 -1.56 0.18 10.47
CA ILE A 54 -0.17 0.30 10.04
C ILE A 54 -0.13 1.03 8.69
N GLY A 55 -0.41 2.34 8.71
CA GLY A 55 -0.56 3.16 7.53
C GLY A 55 -2.01 3.38 7.11
N GLY A 56 -2.24 4.17 6.07
CA GLY A 56 -3.59 4.48 5.59
C GLY A 56 -4.13 3.42 4.64
N HIS A 57 -5.10 2.64 5.06
CA HIS A 57 -5.70 1.55 4.29
C HIS A 57 -7.19 1.76 4.03
N ARG A 58 -7.51 2.74 3.17
CA ARG A 58 -8.89 2.99 2.74
C ARG A 58 -9.40 1.91 1.79
N PHE A 59 -10.72 1.70 1.78
CA PHE A 59 -11.41 0.84 0.84
C PHE A 59 -11.95 1.67 -0.32
N PHE A 60 -11.31 1.55 -1.43
CA PHE A 60 -11.70 2.14 -2.70
C PHE A 60 -11.24 1.22 -3.83
N SER A 61 -12.15 0.82 -4.70
CA SER A 61 -11.82 0.08 -5.92
C SER A 61 -12.73 0.48 -7.07
N LYS A 62 -12.19 0.47 -8.28
CA LYS A 62 -12.98 0.60 -9.51
C LYS A 62 -13.61 -0.74 -9.92
N SER A 63 -13.18 -1.85 -9.33
CA SER A 63 -13.72 -3.17 -9.60
C SER A 63 -15.00 -3.42 -8.83
N GLU A 64 -16.10 -3.62 -9.55
CA GLU A 64 -17.37 -4.01 -8.95
C GLU A 64 -17.29 -5.36 -8.22
N GLU A 65 -16.52 -6.31 -8.74
CA GLU A 65 -16.31 -7.62 -8.10
C GLU A 65 -15.65 -7.47 -6.73
N VAL A 66 -14.62 -6.61 -6.61
CA VAL A 66 -13.98 -6.32 -5.33
C VAL A 66 -14.94 -5.64 -4.38
N ASN A 67 -15.67 -4.61 -4.85
CA ASN A 67 -16.64 -3.89 -4.04
C ASN A 67 -17.78 -4.81 -3.54
N LYS A 68 -18.23 -5.73 -4.39
CA LYS A 68 -19.21 -6.76 -4.00
C LYS A 68 -18.67 -7.69 -2.92
N LEU A 69 -17.43 -8.16 -3.09
CA LEU A 69 -16.79 -9.05 -2.11
C LEU A 69 -16.57 -8.37 -0.76
N TRP A 70 -16.22 -7.08 -0.73
CA TRP A 70 -16.14 -6.32 0.52
C TRP A 70 -17.45 -6.34 1.28
N ARG A 71 -18.56 -6.04 0.59
CA ARG A 71 -19.90 -6.02 1.21
C ARG A 71 -20.39 -7.42 1.60
N GLU A 72 -19.97 -8.45 0.88
CA GLU A 72 -20.29 -9.83 1.21
C GLU A 72 -19.58 -10.30 2.47
N ILE A 73 -18.31 -9.94 2.64
CA ILE A 73 -17.53 -10.29 3.82
C ILE A 73 -17.95 -9.46 5.03
N LEU A 74 -18.09 -8.14 4.87
CA LEU A 74 -18.42 -7.20 5.94
C LEU A 74 -19.61 -6.32 5.51
N PRO A 75 -20.88 -6.79 5.65
CA PRO A 75 -22.05 -6.12 5.07
C PRO A 75 -22.42 -4.80 5.75
N ASP A 76 -22.29 -4.71 7.08
CA ASP A 76 -22.94 -3.66 7.89
C ASP A 76 -21.96 -2.66 8.53
N ASP A 77 -20.65 -2.95 8.49
CA ASP A 77 -19.65 -2.22 9.28
C ASP A 77 -18.75 -1.29 8.46
N PHE A 78 -19.05 -1.08 7.18
CA PHE A 78 -18.42 -0.05 6.40
C PHE A 78 -19.12 1.30 6.59
N ILE A 79 -18.34 2.33 6.91
CA ILE A 79 -18.77 3.72 6.92
C ILE A 79 -18.19 4.45 5.71
N GLU A 80 -18.94 5.43 5.20
CA GLU A 80 -18.47 6.35 4.18
C GLU A 80 -17.76 7.52 4.87
N THR A 81 -16.45 7.67 4.60
CA THR A 81 -15.61 8.67 5.24
C THR A 81 -15.22 9.74 4.23
N PRO A 82 -15.48 11.04 4.51
CA PRO A 82 -15.00 12.12 3.67
C PRO A 82 -13.46 12.15 3.66
N ARG A 83 -12.90 12.25 2.46
CA ARG A 83 -11.45 12.35 2.31
C ARG A 83 -10.96 13.76 2.61
N SER A 84 -10.11 13.90 3.62
CA SER A 84 -9.38 15.12 3.91
C SER A 84 -7.90 14.81 4.05
N SER A 85 -7.06 15.47 3.26
CA SER A 85 -5.61 15.32 3.36
C SER A 85 -4.89 16.60 2.98
N ARG A 86 -3.76 16.85 3.63
CA ARG A 86 -2.95 18.04 3.39
C ARG A 86 -1.46 17.72 3.35
N ILE A 87 -0.67 18.67 2.85
CA ILE A 87 0.78 18.67 2.90
C ILE A 87 1.20 19.71 3.94
N TYR A 88 2.06 19.31 4.88
CA TYR A 88 2.71 20.20 5.82
C TYR A 88 4.11 20.59 5.32
N TYR A 89 4.34 21.88 5.20
CA TYR A 89 5.64 22.46 4.85
C TYR A 89 5.81 23.83 5.49
N ARG A 90 6.90 24.05 6.24
CA ARG A 90 7.25 25.33 6.90
C ARG A 90 6.12 25.96 7.74
N ASN A 91 5.52 25.18 8.63
CA ASN A 91 4.37 25.54 9.50
C ASN A 91 3.07 25.87 8.73
N GLU A 92 2.99 25.60 7.44
CA GLU A 92 1.79 25.79 6.62
C GLU A 92 1.22 24.45 6.15
N LEU A 93 -0.11 24.39 6.08
CA LEU A 93 -0.85 23.24 5.58
C LEU A 93 -1.42 23.55 4.19
N PHE A 94 -0.94 22.87 3.16
CA PHE A 94 -1.37 23.00 1.78
C PHE A 94 -2.40 21.95 1.43
N SER A 95 -3.38 22.26 0.61
CA SER A 95 -4.35 21.29 0.11
C SER A 95 -3.67 20.17 -0.68
N TYR A 96 -4.15 18.93 -0.54
CA TYR A 96 -3.76 17.82 -1.39
C TYR A 96 -4.98 17.25 -2.13
N PRO A 97 -5.00 17.26 -3.48
CA PRO A 97 -3.94 17.70 -4.37
C PRO A 97 -3.62 19.19 -4.25
N LEU A 98 -2.38 19.54 -4.61
CA LEU A 98 -1.91 20.93 -4.59
C LEU A 98 -2.78 21.79 -5.52
N LYS A 99 -3.34 22.85 -4.94
CA LYS A 99 -4.02 23.91 -5.69
C LYS A 99 -2.99 25.01 -5.99
N GLY A 100 -2.64 25.19 -7.27
CA GLY A 100 -1.53 26.05 -7.66
C GLY A 100 -1.58 27.46 -7.07
N PHE A 101 -2.75 28.14 -7.13
CA PHE A 101 -2.91 29.48 -6.57
C PHE A 101 -2.77 29.52 -5.04
N GLU A 102 -3.38 28.54 -4.34
CA GLU A 102 -3.23 28.44 -2.88
C GLU A 102 -1.78 28.19 -2.48
N ALA A 103 -1.11 27.28 -3.21
CA ALA A 103 0.28 26.95 -2.96
C ALA A 103 1.19 28.19 -3.13
N LEU A 104 1.06 28.90 -4.24
CA LEU A 104 1.84 30.12 -4.49
C LEU A 104 1.55 31.21 -3.46
N LYS A 105 0.29 31.41 -3.06
CA LYS A 105 -0.07 32.39 -2.03
C LYS A 105 0.56 32.06 -0.67
N LYS A 106 0.51 30.79 -0.25
CA LYS A 106 1.06 30.35 1.06
C LYS A 106 2.59 30.30 1.07
N LEU A 107 3.25 30.09 -0.06
CA LEU A 107 4.70 30.14 -0.18
C LEU A 107 5.25 31.56 -0.04
N GLY A 108 4.41 32.58 -0.23
CA GLY A 108 4.81 34.00 -0.24
C GLY A 108 5.30 34.45 -1.62
N LEU A 109 5.26 35.77 -1.82
CA LEU A 109 5.44 36.37 -3.14
C LEU A 109 6.80 36.04 -3.79
N VAL A 110 7.88 36.14 -3.03
CA VAL A 110 9.25 35.86 -3.54
C VAL A 110 9.39 34.43 -3.99
N GLU A 111 8.98 33.48 -3.14
CA GLU A 111 9.06 32.03 -3.45
C GLU A 111 8.15 31.68 -4.63
N ALA A 112 6.95 32.29 -4.70
CA ALA A 112 6.02 32.12 -5.81
C ALA A 112 6.62 32.56 -7.15
N ILE A 113 7.25 33.72 -7.20
CA ILE A 113 7.94 34.22 -8.40
C ILE A 113 9.07 33.28 -8.81
N LEU A 114 9.89 32.83 -7.86
CA LEU A 114 10.99 31.89 -8.14
C LEU A 114 10.48 30.54 -8.66
N CYS A 115 9.34 30.03 -8.15
CA CYS A 115 8.70 28.83 -8.66
C CYS A 115 8.23 29.00 -10.11
N VAL A 116 7.59 30.12 -10.42
CA VAL A 116 7.11 30.44 -11.77
C VAL A 116 8.30 30.59 -12.74
N LEU A 117 9.34 31.30 -12.37
CA LEU A 117 10.55 31.44 -13.20
C LEU A 117 11.23 30.09 -13.43
N SER A 118 11.33 29.26 -12.40
CA SER A 118 11.88 27.90 -12.50
C SER A 118 11.06 27.02 -13.45
N TYR A 119 9.73 27.14 -13.43
CA TYR A 119 8.84 26.44 -14.36
C TYR A 119 9.06 26.91 -15.80
N PHE A 120 9.07 28.23 -16.07
CA PHE A 120 9.32 28.77 -17.40
C PHE A 120 10.71 28.38 -17.95
N LYS A 121 11.74 28.39 -17.09
CA LYS A 121 13.08 27.94 -17.48
C LYS A 121 13.05 26.53 -18.06
N VAL A 122 12.38 25.58 -17.40
CA VAL A 122 12.34 24.20 -17.86
C VAL A 122 11.43 24.00 -19.08
N GLN A 123 10.39 24.84 -19.24
CA GLN A 123 9.58 24.82 -20.47
C GLN A 123 10.36 25.29 -21.71
N LEU A 124 11.30 26.23 -21.52
CA LEU A 124 12.18 26.71 -22.60
C LEU A 124 13.37 25.77 -22.85
N PHE A 125 13.88 25.17 -21.80
CA PHE A 125 15.03 24.28 -21.82
C PHE A 125 14.70 22.94 -21.10
N PRO A 126 13.85 22.08 -21.69
CA PRO A 126 13.48 20.81 -21.06
C PRO A 126 14.64 19.82 -21.05
N ILE A 127 14.67 18.96 -20.03
CA ILE A 127 15.52 17.77 -20.01
C ILE A 127 14.98 16.80 -21.06
N THR A 128 15.75 16.58 -22.13
CA THR A 128 15.29 15.86 -23.35
C THR A 128 15.09 14.37 -23.11
N ASP A 129 15.81 13.77 -22.19
CA ASP A 129 15.70 12.33 -21.86
C ASP A 129 15.74 12.13 -20.33
N PRO A 130 14.60 12.32 -19.66
CA PRO A 130 14.53 12.20 -18.20
C PRO A 130 14.74 10.74 -17.78
N GLN A 131 15.86 10.44 -17.12
CA GLN A 131 16.23 9.09 -16.67
C GLN A 131 15.67 8.75 -15.30
N ASN A 132 15.41 9.74 -14.47
CA ASN A 132 15.06 9.57 -13.07
C ASN A 132 13.87 10.42 -12.65
N PHE A 133 13.39 10.18 -11.42
CA PHE A 133 12.26 10.88 -10.82
C PHE A 133 12.47 12.40 -10.76
N LYS A 134 13.66 12.86 -10.40
CA LYS A 134 13.96 14.29 -10.32
C LYS A 134 13.82 14.96 -11.67
N ASP A 135 14.41 14.39 -12.71
CA ASP A 135 14.37 14.93 -14.07
C ASP A 135 12.93 15.01 -14.59
N TRP A 136 12.18 13.92 -14.40
CA TRP A 136 10.79 13.85 -14.84
C TRP A 136 9.90 14.89 -14.14
N VAL A 137 9.99 14.98 -12.79
CA VAL A 137 9.17 15.94 -12.02
C VAL A 137 9.63 17.38 -12.30
N THR A 138 10.92 17.62 -12.47
CA THR A 138 11.46 18.93 -12.82
C THR A 138 10.90 19.42 -14.16
N ASN A 139 10.80 18.55 -15.16
CA ASN A 139 10.17 18.88 -16.43
C ASN A 139 8.69 19.28 -16.33
N GLN A 140 7.97 18.68 -15.36
CA GLN A 140 6.54 18.96 -15.17
C GLN A 140 6.25 20.20 -14.33
N PHE A 141 7.10 20.51 -13.35
CA PHE A 141 6.79 21.51 -12.31
C PHE A 141 7.88 22.57 -12.10
N GLY A 142 9.06 22.40 -12.68
CA GLY A 142 10.24 23.18 -12.39
C GLY A 142 10.99 22.71 -11.15
N GLU A 143 12.30 22.93 -11.12
CA GLU A 143 13.20 22.46 -10.05
C GLU A 143 12.82 23.00 -8.66
N ARG A 144 12.30 24.24 -8.60
CA ARG A 144 11.93 24.86 -7.32
C ARG A 144 10.78 24.13 -6.64
N LEU A 145 9.71 23.83 -7.37
CA LEU A 145 8.56 23.07 -6.83
C LEU A 145 8.91 21.62 -6.56
N PHE A 146 9.78 21.01 -7.38
CA PHE A 146 10.31 19.70 -7.09
C PHE A 146 10.97 19.66 -5.70
N ASN A 147 11.87 20.61 -5.41
CA ASN A 147 12.55 20.67 -4.12
C ASN A 147 11.61 20.90 -2.93
N ILE A 148 10.52 21.66 -3.12
CA ILE A 148 9.56 21.99 -2.05
C ILE A 148 8.58 20.83 -1.78
N PHE A 149 7.95 20.30 -2.84
CA PHE A 149 6.79 19.42 -2.70
C PHE A 149 7.02 17.96 -3.10
N PHE A 150 8.20 17.61 -3.60
CA PHE A 150 8.44 16.22 -4.05
C PHE A 150 9.67 15.58 -3.40
N LYS A 151 10.80 16.28 -3.40
CA LYS A 151 12.08 15.73 -2.99
C LYS A 151 12.06 15.13 -1.59
N THR A 152 11.83 15.95 -0.57
CA THR A 152 11.93 15.53 0.84
C THR A 152 11.02 14.36 1.18
N TYR A 153 9.76 14.41 0.76
CA TYR A 153 8.81 13.33 1.03
C TYR A 153 9.18 12.04 0.29
N THR A 154 9.53 12.14 -0.98
CA THR A 154 9.91 10.97 -1.79
C THR A 154 11.14 10.29 -1.21
N GLU A 155 12.19 11.05 -0.85
CA GLU A 155 13.40 10.50 -0.25
C GLU A 155 13.16 9.89 1.13
N LYS A 156 12.28 10.45 1.95
CA LYS A 156 11.84 9.82 3.22
C LYS A 156 11.17 8.47 2.98
N VAL A 157 10.22 8.40 2.06
CA VAL A 157 9.44 7.18 1.78
C VAL A 157 10.33 6.08 1.22
N TRP A 158 11.14 6.40 0.22
CA TRP A 158 11.90 5.37 -0.50
C TRP A 158 13.29 5.10 0.09
N GLY A 159 13.83 6.01 0.92
CA GLY A 159 15.16 5.87 1.53
C GLY A 159 16.31 5.90 0.51
N MET A 160 16.05 6.52 -0.63
CA MET A 160 17.02 6.70 -1.71
C MET A 160 16.84 8.08 -2.33
N LYS A 161 17.86 8.60 -2.99
CA LYS A 161 17.81 9.91 -3.63
C LYS A 161 16.86 9.89 -4.82
N CYS A 162 16.22 11.02 -5.11
CA CYS A 162 15.32 11.14 -6.24
C CYS A 162 15.99 10.86 -7.60
N GLU A 163 17.31 11.02 -7.68
CA GLU A 163 18.14 10.70 -8.84
C GLU A 163 18.33 9.18 -9.07
N GLU A 164 18.08 8.36 -8.04
CA GLU A 164 18.20 6.89 -8.07
C GLU A 164 16.86 6.19 -8.37
N ILE A 165 15.76 6.95 -8.40
CA ILE A 165 14.42 6.44 -8.66
C ILE A 165 14.12 6.58 -10.15
N SER A 166 13.66 5.50 -10.80
CA SER A 166 13.34 5.50 -12.24
C SER A 166 12.27 6.55 -12.62
N ALA A 167 12.46 7.19 -13.78
CA ALA A 167 11.48 8.10 -14.38
C ALA A 167 10.15 7.41 -14.70
N ASP A 168 10.17 6.13 -15.07
CA ASP A 168 8.97 5.34 -15.34
C ASP A 168 8.06 5.25 -14.12
N TRP A 169 8.66 5.06 -12.94
CA TRP A 169 7.90 5.07 -11.68
C TRP A 169 7.23 6.42 -11.42
N ALA A 170 7.92 7.53 -11.70
CA ALA A 170 7.37 8.88 -11.57
C ALA A 170 6.18 9.09 -12.52
N SER A 171 6.35 8.71 -13.77
CA SER A 171 5.33 8.86 -14.82
C SER A 171 4.04 8.09 -14.50
N GLN A 172 4.15 6.92 -13.88
CA GLN A 172 3.02 6.09 -13.46
C GLN A 172 2.25 6.68 -12.27
N ARG A 173 2.91 7.44 -11.39
CA ARG A 173 2.32 7.91 -10.12
C ARG A 173 1.84 9.36 -10.15
N ILE A 174 2.41 10.21 -10.99
CA ILE A 174 2.17 11.66 -11.01
C ILE A 174 1.45 12.08 -12.31
N GLN A 175 0.60 11.23 -12.88
CA GLN A 175 -0.14 11.58 -14.10
C GLN A 175 -1.26 12.60 -13.83
N GLY A 176 -1.46 13.51 -14.78
CA GLY A 176 -2.60 14.45 -14.79
C GLY A 176 -2.41 15.74 -13.98
N LEU A 177 -1.30 15.91 -13.29
CA LEU A 177 -0.93 17.16 -12.65
C LEU A 177 0.00 17.96 -13.58
N SER A 178 -0.47 19.08 -14.11
CA SER A 178 0.35 20.04 -14.85
C SER A 178 0.21 21.41 -14.21
N LEU A 179 1.31 21.94 -13.69
CA LEU A 179 1.30 23.27 -13.10
C LEU A 179 0.92 24.33 -14.15
N GLY A 180 1.35 24.16 -15.40
CA GLY A 180 0.97 25.05 -16.50
C GLY A 180 -0.53 25.13 -16.70
N LYS A 181 -1.24 24.02 -16.70
CA LYS A 181 -2.71 24.00 -16.77
C LYS A 181 -3.34 24.63 -15.51
N ALA A 182 -2.78 24.37 -14.33
CA ALA A 182 -3.28 24.97 -13.08
C ALA A 182 -3.09 26.49 -13.03
N ILE A 183 -1.94 26.99 -13.49
CA ILE A 183 -1.64 28.44 -13.57
C ILE A 183 -2.53 29.10 -14.64
N ILE A 184 -2.62 28.55 -15.83
CA ILE A 184 -3.45 29.08 -16.94
C ILE A 184 -4.92 29.13 -16.51
N ASN A 185 -5.45 28.06 -15.90
CA ASN A 185 -6.83 28.02 -15.40
C ASN A 185 -7.07 28.99 -14.23
N SER A 186 -6.02 29.43 -13.53
CA SER A 186 -6.13 30.42 -12.43
C SER A 186 -6.09 31.85 -12.91
N ILE A 187 -5.50 32.11 -14.09
CA ILE A 187 -5.32 33.47 -14.65
C ILE A 187 -6.43 33.82 -15.63
N LEU A 188 -6.97 32.82 -16.35
CA LEU A 188 -8.09 33.05 -17.27
C LEU A 188 -9.40 33.13 -16.49
N PRO A 189 -10.18 34.21 -16.64
CA PRO A 189 -11.51 34.30 -16.03
C PRO A 189 -12.38 33.17 -16.58
N GLN A 190 -12.78 32.25 -15.69
CA GLN A 190 -13.73 31.19 -16.06
C GLN A 190 -15.03 31.84 -16.53
N LYS A 191 -15.28 31.84 -17.85
CA LYS A 191 -16.63 32.05 -18.37
C LYS A 191 -17.50 30.98 -17.74
N LYS A 192 -18.51 31.40 -16.96
CA LYS A 192 -19.59 30.53 -16.47
C LYS A 192 -20.28 29.90 -17.68
N SER A 193 -19.76 28.82 -18.17
CA SER A 193 -20.41 27.99 -19.18
C SER A 193 -21.22 26.96 -18.42
N SER A 194 -22.52 27.04 -18.57
CA SER A 194 -23.54 26.15 -18.00
C SER A 194 -23.59 24.77 -18.69
N LYS A 195 -22.47 24.25 -19.18
CA LYS A 195 -22.36 22.87 -19.68
C LYS A 195 -21.09 22.24 -19.10
N LEU A 196 -21.32 21.16 -18.36
CA LEU A 196 -20.33 20.28 -17.74
C LEU A 196 -19.25 19.81 -18.73
N THR A 197 -18.22 20.60 -18.92
CA THR A 197 -16.91 20.13 -19.41
C THR A 197 -15.86 20.68 -18.48
N ASP A 198 -15.88 20.18 -17.25
CA ASP A 198 -14.92 20.52 -16.22
C ASP A 198 -13.63 19.74 -16.49
N LEU A 199 -12.70 20.35 -17.23
CA LEU A 199 -11.30 19.92 -17.40
C LEU A 199 -10.44 20.42 -16.24
N GLY A 200 -11.00 20.41 -15.03
CA GLY A 200 -10.22 20.46 -13.79
C GLY A 200 -9.39 19.18 -13.63
N PRO A 201 -8.37 19.13 -12.75
CA PRO A 201 -7.67 17.90 -12.47
C PRO A 201 -8.71 16.85 -12.09
N LYS A 202 -8.75 15.78 -12.88
CA LYS A 202 -9.72 14.69 -12.74
C LYS A 202 -9.87 14.36 -11.27
N THR A 203 -11.06 14.54 -10.73
CA THR A 203 -11.38 14.64 -9.32
C THR A 203 -10.86 13.42 -8.55
N LEU A 204 -9.97 13.68 -7.59
CA LEU A 204 -9.65 12.69 -6.56
C LEU A 204 -10.96 12.27 -5.86
N ILE A 205 -11.02 11.04 -5.41
CA ILE A 205 -12.14 10.54 -4.63
C ILE A 205 -12.43 11.51 -3.48
N ASN A 206 -13.68 11.90 -3.36
CA ASN A 206 -14.15 12.74 -2.25
C ASN A 206 -14.44 11.93 -1.00
N TYR A 207 -14.76 10.65 -1.18
CA TYR A 207 -15.13 9.71 -0.13
C TYR A 207 -14.45 8.37 -0.36
N PHE A 208 -14.26 7.61 0.71
CA PHE A 208 -13.84 6.22 0.69
C PHE A 208 -14.62 5.42 1.73
N PHE A 209 -14.70 4.13 1.56
CA PHE A 209 -15.24 3.25 2.58
C PHE A 209 -14.16 2.86 3.58
N TYR A 210 -14.59 2.72 4.84
CA TYR A 210 -13.70 2.34 5.92
C TYR A 210 -14.45 1.50 6.96
N PRO A 211 -13.93 0.34 7.39
CA PRO A 211 -14.54 -0.42 8.47
C PRO A 211 -14.49 0.37 9.78
N ARG A 212 -15.56 0.32 10.59
CA ARG A 212 -15.70 1.15 11.81
C ARG A 212 -14.50 1.10 12.74
N LYS A 213 -13.91 -0.10 12.91
CA LYS A 213 -12.74 -0.33 13.78
C LYS A 213 -11.46 -0.62 12.99
N GLY A 214 -11.33 -0.06 11.80
CA GLY A 214 -10.17 -0.20 10.94
C GLY A 214 -10.25 -1.39 9.97
N PRO A 215 -9.34 -1.43 8.97
CA PRO A 215 -9.33 -2.44 7.93
C PRO A 215 -9.11 -3.86 8.46
N GLY A 216 -8.47 -4.03 9.63
CA GLY A 216 -8.32 -5.33 10.30
C GLY A 216 -9.64 -6.04 10.52
N MET A 217 -10.70 -5.30 10.85
CA MET A 217 -12.05 -5.85 11.04
C MET A 217 -12.55 -6.64 9.82
N MET A 218 -12.29 -6.15 8.60
CA MET A 218 -12.62 -6.86 7.36
C MET A 218 -11.88 -8.19 7.27
N TRP A 219 -10.60 -8.21 7.60
CA TRP A 219 -9.74 -9.39 7.47
C TRP A 219 -9.97 -10.42 8.57
N GLU A 220 -10.27 -9.96 9.77
CA GLU A 220 -10.70 -10.82 10.89
C GLU A 220 -12.03 -11.51 10.54
N THR A 221 -12.97 -10.78 9.97
CA THR A 221 -14.25 -11.34 9.50
C THR A 221 -14.04 -12.36 8.37
N ALA A 222 -13.13 -12.07 7.42
CA ALA A 222 -12.80 -13.02 6.37
C ALA A 222 -12.20 -14.31 6.94
N ALA A 223 -11.28 -14.22 7.92
CA ALA A 223 -10.71 -15.37 8.59
C ALA A 223 -11.77 -16.19 9.35
N ALA A 224 -12.66 -15.52 10.08
CA ALA A 224 -13.77 -16.18 10.78
C ALA A 224 -14.71 -16.92 9.82
N LYS A 225 -15.02 -16.33 8.66
CA LYS A 225 -15.85 -16.99 7.64
C LYS A 225 -15.15 -18.21 7.01
N ILE A 226 -13.83 -18.18 6.82
CA ILE A 226 -13.05 -19.35 6.39
C ILE A 226 -13.21 -20.50 7.40
N LEU A 227 -13.07 -20.21 8.69
CA LEU A 227 -13.24 -21.21 9.75
C LEU A 227 -14.66 -21.81 9.77
N VAL A 228 -15.70 -20.97 9.66
CA VAL A 228 -17.10 -21.42 9.61
C VAL A 228 -17.37 -22.30 8.38
N GLN A 229 -16.68 -22.07 7.28
CA GLN A 229 -16.77 -22.85 6.05
C GLN A 229 -15.93 -24.14 6.08
N GLY A 230 -15.28 -24.46 7.22
CA GLY A 230 -14.50 -25.68 7.41
C GLY A 230 -13.04 -25.58 6.95
N GLY A 231 -12.54 -24.39 6.64
CA GLY A 231 -11.11 -24.13 6.43
C GLY A 231 -10.36 -23.96 7.75
N GLU A 232 -9.03 -23.93 7.68
CA GLU A 232 -8.14 -23.71 8.82
C GLU A 232 -7.33 -22.41 8.62
N VAL A 233 -7.21 -21.59 9.67
CA VAL A 233 -6.33 -20.43 9.75
C VAL A 233 -5.41 -20.60 10.94
N LEU A 234 -4.14 -20.87 10.68
CA LEU A 234 -3.15 -21.20 11.69
C LEU A 234 -2.22 -19.99 11.92
N MET A 235 -2.47 -19.28 13.03
CA MET A 235 -1.68 -18.13 13.44
C MET A 235 -0.36 -18.55 14.06
N GLY A 236 0.69 -17.71 13.93
CA GLY A 236 2.02 -17.95 14.47
C GLY A 236 2.77 -19.11 13.80
N HIS A 237 2.37 -19.51 12.59
CA HIS A 237 3.00 -20.57 11.83
C HIS A 237 3.77 -20.03 10.63
N GLN A 238 5.09 -20.06 10.71
CA GLN A 238 5.99 -19.61 9.66
C GLN A 238 6.43 -20.79 8.77
N ALA A 239 6.15 -20.72 7.47
CA ALA A 239 6.65 -21.69 6.49
C ALA A 239 8.19 -21.62 6.41
N LYS A 240 8.87 -22.74 6.70
CA LYS A 240 10.35 -22.85 6.72
C LYS A 240 10.89 -23.68 5.56
N LYS A 241 10.16 -24.70 5.13
CA LYS A 241 10.55 -25.53 4.00
C LYS A 241 9.32 -25.79 3.13
N ILE A 242 9.46 -25.57 1.83
CA ILE A 242 8.38 -25.69 0.85
C ILE A 242 8.85 -26.66 -0.22
N SER A 243 8.27 -27.85 -0.24
CA SER A 243 8.72 -28.92 -1.12
C SER A 243 7.63 -29.30 -2.13
N PHE A 244 8.00 -29.41 -3.40
CA PHE A 244 7.13 -29.86 -4.48
C PHE A 244 7.55 -31.26 -4.94
N ASN A 245 6.62 -32.20 -4.87
CA ASN A 245 6.80 -33.52 -5.44
C ASN A 245 6.23 -33.55 -6.86
N ARG A 246 7.10 -33.72 -7.85
CA ARG A 246 6.72 -33.70 -9.28
C ARG A 246 5.92 -34.92 -9.69
N ASP A 247 6.19 -36.06 -9.10
CA ASP A 247 5.51 -37.35 -9.47
C ASP A 247 4.09 -37.38 -8.95
N LEU A 248 3.87 -36.88 -7.73
CA LEU A 248 2.56 -36.84 -7.07
C LEU A 248 1.81 -35.52 -7.33
N LEU A 249 2.45 -34.51 -7.96
CA LEU A 249 1.95 -33.17 -8.17
C LEU A 249 1.36 -32.56 -6.90
N ASN A 250 2.06 -32.69 -5.77
CA ASN A 250 1.62 -32.18 -4.48
C ASN A 250 2.72 -31.38 -3.78
N TRP A 251 2.26 -30.55 -2.87
CA TRP A 251 3.08 -29.68 -2.01
C TRP A 251 3.16 -30.24 -0.61
N LYS A 252 4.32 -30.12 0.00
CA LYS A 252 4.60 -30.39 1.40
C LYS A 252 5.26 -29.16 2.02
N ILE A 253 4.65 -28.60 3.07
CA ILE A 253 5.22 -27.48 3.81
C ILE A 253 5.53 -27.93 5.23
N ILE A 254 6.73 -27.58 5.69
CA ILE A 254 7.07 -27.65 7.10
C ILE A 254 6.99 -26.21 7.64
N ALA A 255 6.10 -25.99 8.59
CA ALA A 255 5.93 -24.72 9.27
C ALA A 255 6.36 -24.84 10.73
N GLU A 256 7.02 -23.78 11.23
CA GLU A 256 7.45 -23.64 12.61
C GLU A 256 6.49 -22.70 13.36
N ASN A 257 6.04 -23.12 14.53
CA ASN A 257 5.24 -22.30 15.41
C ASN A 257 6.12 -21.43 16.34
N LYS A 258 5.50 -20.59 17.18
CA LYS A 258 6.22 -19.73 18.14
C LYS A 258 7.06 -20.50 19.16
N SER A 259 6.68 -21.74 19.48
CA SER A 259 7.38 -22.59 20.44
C SER A 259 8.57 -23.32 19.78
N GLY A 260 8.76 -23.17 18.46
CA GLY A 260 9.79 -23.89 17.70
C GLY A 260 9.33 -25.28 17.21
N ASP A 261 8.06 -25.67 17.46
CA ASP A 261 7.54 -26.96 17.01
C ASP A 261 7.31 -26.92 15.48
N LEU A 262 7.72 -28.00 14.82
CA LEU A 262 7.56 -28.18 13.41
C LEU A 262 6.29 -29.00 13.10
N LYS A 263 5.45 -28.47 12.22
CA LYS A 263 4.26 -29.17 11.72
C LYS A 263 4.29 -29.29 10.22
N GLU A 264 3.88 -30.44 9.73
CA GLU A 264 3.85 -30.76 8.31
C GLU A 264 2.43 -30.63 7.74
N PHE A 265 2.33 -30.04 6.54
CA PHE A 265 1.09 -29.84 5.81
C PHE A 265 1.28 -30.28 4.35
N THR A 266 0.22 -30.83 3.75
CA THR A 266 0.24 -31.26 2.34
C THR A 266 -1.00 -30.77 1.61
N ALA A 267 -0.86 -30.42 0.32
CA ALA A 267 -1.98 -30.09 -0.56
C ALA A 267 -1.63 -30.23 -2.04
N SER A 268 -2.64 -30.24 -2.89
CA SER A 268 -2.46 -30.29 -4.35
C SER A 268 -2.05 -28.94 -4.96
N HIS A 269 -2.41 -27.82 -4.32
CA HIS A 269 -2.03 -26.48 -4.75
C HIS A 269 -1.37 -25.69 -3.62
N LEU A 270 -0.47 -24.79 -3.99
CA LEU A 270 0.15 -23.81 -3.10
C LEU A 270 -0.11 -22.40 -3.60
N ILE A 271 -0.70 -21.55 -2.74
CA ILE A 271 -0.83 -20.13 -2.96
C ILE A 271 0.11 -19.40 -1.99
N SER A 272 0.98 -18.54 -2.49
CA SER A 272 1.94 -17.80 -1.66
C SER A 272 1.75 -16.30 -1.78
N SER A 273 1.55 -15.62 -0.67
CA SER A 273 1.61 -14.17 -0.53
C SER A 273 2.82 -13.70 0.30
N CYS A 274 3.68 -14.63 0.74
CA CYS A 274 4.91 -14.29 1.46
C CYS A 274 5.92 -13.58 0.53
N PRO A 275 6.90 -12.87 1.09
CA PRO A 275 7.91 -12.20 0.28
C PRO A 275 8.57 -13.15 -0.72
N LEU A 276 8.66 -12.72 -1.98
CA LEU A 276 9.13 -13.57 -3.09
C LEU A 276 10.54 -14.13 -2.84
N ARG A 277 11.44 -13.35 -2.22
CA ARG A 277 12.75 -13.81 -1.79
C ARG A 277 12.66 -15.00 -0.82
N GLU A 278 11.75 -14.92 0.16
CA GLU A 278 11.60 -15.99 1.16
C GLU A 278 10.99 -17.25 0.55
N LEU A 279 10.01 -17.09 -0.35
CA LEU A 279 9.48 -18.22 -1.10
C LEU A 279 10.61 -18.98 -1.83
N ILE A 280 11.40 -18.25 -2.61
CA ILE A 280 12.49 -18.83 -3.41
C ILE A 280 13.53 -19.54 -2.54
N ASN A 281 13.95 -18.92 -1.44
CA ASN A 281 14.98 -19.46 -0.55
C ASN A 281 14.54 -20.70 0.24
N ASN A 282 13.22 -20.91 0.38
CA ASN A 282 12.66 -22.06 1.10
C ASN A 282 12.14 -23.19 0.17
N LEU A 283 12.27 -22.99 -1.16
CA LEU A 283 11.68 -23.90 -2.17
C LEU A 283 12.56 -25.11 -2.45
N THR A 284 11.94 -26.29 -2.56
CA THR A 284 12.58 -27.55 -2.95
C THR A 284 11.71 -28.24 -4.02
N PRO A 285 12.23 -28.71 -5.18
CA PRO A 285 13.63 -28.56 -5.61
C PRO A 285 14.03 -27.09 -5.80
N GLU A 286 15.31 -26.82 -5.60
CA GLU A 286 15.86 -25.47 -5.74
C GLU A 286 15.68 -24.92 -7.16
N VAL A 287 15.48 -23.61 -7.24
CA VAL A 287 15.49 -22.89 -8.51
C VAL A 287 16.91 -22.77 -9.08
N ASN A 288 17.02 -22.33 -10.33
CA ASN A 288 18.32 -22.02 -10.92
C ASN A 288 19.07 -20.97 -10.07
N PHE A 289 20.41 -21.11 -9.97
CA PHE A 289 21.26 -20.21 -9.19
C PHE A 289 21.05 -18.73 -9.55
N ARG A 290 20.95 -18.37 -10.84
CA ARG A 290 20.70 -16.99 -11.27
C ARG A 290 19.34 -16.47 -10.79
N VAL A 291 18.34 -17.33 -10.68
CA VAL A 291 17.02 -16.97 -10.14
C VAL A 291 17.09 -16.75 -8.63
N SER A 292 17.87 -17.56 -7.93
CA SER A 292 18.13 -17.37 -6.50
C SER A 292 18.88 -16.06 -6.24
N GLU A 293 19.90 -15.73 -7.03
CA GLU A 293 20.58 -14.42 -6.96
C GLU A 293 19.61 -13.26 -7.21
N SER A 294 18.77 -13.37 -8.27
CA SER A 294 17.75 -12.37 -8.59
C SER A 294 16.74 -12.19 -7.45
N ALA A 295 16.34 -13.28 -6.78
CA ALA A 295 15.45 -13.19 -5.63
C ALA A 295 16.12 -12.51 -4.42
N ASN A 296 17.40 -12.82 -4.19
CA ASN A 296 18.20 -12.22 -3.11
C ASN A 296 18.52 -10.74 -3.35
N SER A 297 18.56 -10.29 -4.59
CA SER A 297 18.72 -8.87 -4.94
C SER A 297 17.46 -8.03 -4.68
N LEU A 298 16.27 -8.64 -4.60
CA LEU A 298 15.03 -7.92 -4.34
C LEU A 298 15.07 -7.20 -2.98
N ARG A 299 14.78 -5.91 -3.00
CA ARG A 299 14.83 -5.04 -1.82
C ARG A 299 13.44 -4.69 -1.33
N TYR A 300 13.34 -4.48 -0.02
CA TYR A 300 12.10 -4.08 0.64
C TYR A 300 12.37 -2.90 1.55
N ARG A 301 11.39 -2.02 1.68
CA ARG A 301 11.35 -0.93 2.66
C ARG A 301 10.57 -1.40 3.88
N ASP A 302 11.12 -1.19 5.06
CA ASP A 302 10.49 -1.46 6.33
C ASP A 302 9.77 -0.22 6.83
N PHE A 303 8.93 -0.39 7.84
CA PHE A 303 8.02 0.62 8.28
C PHE A 303 7.81 0.56 9.80
N ILE A 304 7.85 1.71 10.43
CA ILE A 304 7.49 1.88 11.83
C ILE A 304 6.29 2.81 11.91
N CYS A 305 5.25 2.40 12.61
CA CYS A 305 4.13 3.24 12.98
C CYS A 305 4.19 3.48 14.49
N VAL A 306 4.32 4.75 14.89
CA VAL A 306 4.22 5.16 16.29
C VAL A 306 2.86 5.80 16.48
N SER A 307 2.00 5.15 17.22
CA SER A 307 0.70 5.68 17.59
C SER A 307 0.84 6.52 18.87
N VAL A 308 0.44 7.77 18.79
CA VAL A 308 0.43 8.73 19.90
C VAL A 308 -1.02 8.97 20.30
N MET A 309 -1.38 8.53 21.49
CA MET A 309 -2.72 8.64 22.07
C MET A 309 -2.87 9.96 22.80
N LEU A 310 -3.94 10.66 22.50
CA LEU A 310 -4.16 12.02 22.96
C LEU A 310 -5.50 12.15 23.68
N LYS A 311 -5.56 13.07 24.64
CA LYS A 311 -6.80 13.48 25.29
C LYS A 311 -7.00 14.98 25.10
N ASN A 312 -8.24 15.39 24.77
CA ASN A 312 -8.62 16.78 24.55
C ASN A 312 -7.82 17.48 23.42
N PHE A 313 -7.46 16.72 22.38
CA PHE A 313 -6.72 17.24 21.24
C PHE A 313 -7.57 18.24 20.44
N LYS A 314 -7.01 19.43 20.19
CA LYS A 314 -7.66 20.52 19.43
C LYS A 314 -6.99 20.79 18.08
N GLY A 315 -6.20 19.84 17.57
CA GLY A 315 -5.43 20.02 16.34
C GLY A 315 -6.24 19.77 15.06
N PHE A 316 -5.58 19.20 14.07
CA PHE A 316 -6.15 19.00 12.74
C PHE A 316 -7.18 17.85 12.70
N LYS A 317 -8.15 17.98 11.77
CA LYS A 317 -9.20 16.98 11.52
C LYS A 317 -9.06 16.26 10.19
N ASP A 318 -7.92 16.39 9.53
CA ASP A 318 -7.63 15.68 8.29
C ASP A 318 -7.41 14.20 8.60
N ASN A 319 -7.77 13.33 7.66
CA ASN A 319 -7.48 11.90 7.82
C ASN A 319 -5.97 11.65 7.87
N TRP A 320 -5.19 12.39 7.06
CA TRP A 320 -3.73 12.34 7.11
C TRP A 320 -3.06 13.61 6.58
N ILE A 321 -1.83 13.83 7.02
CA ILE A 321 -0.97 14.92 6.59
C ILE A 321 0.36 14.34 6.10
N TYR A 322 0.78 14.74 4.89
CA TYR A 322 2.10 14.44 4.35
C TYR A 322 3.12 15.44 4.88
N ILE A 323 4.24 14.98 5.42
CA ILE A 323 5.24 15.84 6.08
C ILE A 323 6.43 16.06 5.15
N HIS A 324 6.46 17.24 4.53
CA HIS A 324 7.52 17.67 3.62
C HIS A 324 8.62 18.49 4.32
N ASP A 325 8.56 18.60 5.64
CA ASP A 325 9.57 19.30 6.42
C ASP A 325 10.82 18.41 6.60
N PRO A 326 12.03 18.85 6.15
CA PRO A 326 13.24 18.06 6.27
C PRO A 326 13.79 17.97 7.69
N SER A 327 13.31 18.79 8.61
CA SER A 327 13.80 18.86 9.99
C SER A 327 13.31 17.70 10.88
N VAL A 328 12.38 16.89 10.40
CA VAL A 328 11.79 15.73 11.08
C VAL A 328 11.89 14.48 10.21
N LYS A 329 11.87 13.30 10.83
CA LYS A 329 11.96 12.01 10.15
C LYS A 329 10.59 11.47 9.71
N VAL A 330 9.52 11.82 10.43
CA VAL A 330 8.17 11.40 10.09
C VAL A 330 7.81 11.77 8.65
N GLY A 331 7.27 10.81 7.90
CA GLY A 331 6.85 11.02 6.51
C GLY A 331 5.38 11.40 6.39
N ARG A 332 4.50 10.75 7.18
CA ARG A 332 3.06 10.99 7.16
C ARG A 332 2.49 10.83 8.57
N ILE A 333 1.47 11.61 8.87
CA ILE A 333 0.75 11.53 10.14
C ILE A 333 -0.71 11.24 9.83
N GLN A 334 -1.24 10.15 10.38
CA GLN A 334 -2.66 9.77 10.33
C GLN A 334 -3.37 10.34 11.56
N ASN A 335 -4.65 10.72 11.42
CA ASN A 335 -5.54 10.94 12.57
C ASN A 335 -6.66 9.88 12.51
N PHE A 336 -6.50 8.78 13.22
CA PHE A 336 -7.39 7.62 13.12
C PHE A 336 -8.84 7.91 13.50
N LYS A 337 -9.07 8.81 14.46
CA LYS A 337 -10.44 9.26 14.78
C LYS A 337 -11.15 9.91 13.59
N SER A 338 -10.41 10.61 12.73
CA SER A 338 -10.97 11.22 11.51
C SER A 338 -11.29 10.19 10.43
N TRP A 339 -10.79 8.95 10.52
CA TRP A 339 -11.18 7.85 9.64
C TRP A 339 -12.47 7.21 10.15
N SER A 340 -12.56 6.95 11.46
CA SER A 340 -13.76 6.50 12.14
C SER A 340 -13.74 6.92 13.60
N PRO A 341 -14.84 7.44 14.15
CA PRO A 341 -14.94 7.76 15.57
C PRO A 341 -14.68 6.57 16.50
N GLU A 342 -14.95 5.35 16.02
CA GLU A 342 -14.79 4.11 16.80
C GLU A 342 -13.33 3.62 16.87
N MET A 343 -12.40 4.33 16.21
CA MET A 343 -10.96 4.08 16.38
C MET A 343 -10.41 4.58 17.73
N THR A 344 -11.21 5.31 18.50
CA THR A 344 -10.84 5.80 19.83
C THR A 344 -11.91 5.42 20.86
N PRO A 345 -11.54 5.27 22.15
CA PRO A 345 -12.47 4.80 23.20
C PRO A 345 -13.55 5.82 23.57
N GLY A 346 -13.45 7.05 23.13
CA GLY A 346 -14.45 8.08 23.43
C GLY A 346 -14.20 9.41 22.68
N PRO A 347 -15.16 10.34 22.75
CA PRO A 347 -15.10 11.59 21.99
C PRO A 347 -13.98 12.54 22.41
N GLU A 348 -13.50 12.46 23.66
CA GLU A 348 -12.40 13.26 24.18
C GLU A 348 -11.00 12.74 23.78
N PHE A 349 -10.93 11.54 23.20
CA PHE A 349 -9.69 10.92 22.80
C PHE A 349 -9.42 11.08 21.30
N ASP A 350 -8.17 11.11 20.91
CA ASP A 350 -7.66 11.05 19.55
C ASP A 350 -6.45 10.11 19.48
N CYS A 351 -6.13 9.61 18.29
CA CYS A 351 -4.97 8.78 18.05
C CYS A 351 -4.29 9.23 16.76
N LEU A 352 -3.03 9.66 16.87
CA LEU A 352 -2.21 10.02 15.71
C LEU A 352 -1.21 8.90 15.41
N GLY A 353 -1.20 8.40 14.19
CA GLY A 353 -0.22 7.43 13.72
C GLY A 353 0.90 8.11 12.94
N LEU A 354 2.12 8.10 13.46
CA LEU A 354 3.30 8.65 12.81
C LEU A 354 4.02 7.57 12.03
N GLU A 355 4.19 7.79 10.75
CA GLU A 355 4.77 6.82 9.82
C GLU A 355 6.23 7.14 9.53
N TYR A 356 7.08 6.20 9.88
CA TYR A 356 8.52 6.24 9.64
C TYR A 356 8.92 5.13 8.66
N PHE A 357 9.50 5.52 7.55
CA PHE A 357 10.00 4.59 6.53
C PHE A 357 11.48 4.36 6.77
N CYS A 358 11.90 3.12 6.96
CA CYS A 358 13.26 2.76 7.34
C CYS A 358 13.71 1.45 6.71
N PHE A 359 14.93 1.05 6.98
CA PHE A 359 15.46 -0.31 6.76
C PHE A 359 15.81 -0.92 8.13
N GLU A 360 15.82 -2.24 8.22
CA GLU A 360 16.29 -2.94 9.45
C GLU A 360 17.73 -2.54 9.84
N SER A 361 18.54 -2.10 8.87
CA SER A 361 19.89 -1.60 9.09
C SER A 361 19.95 -0.15 9.57
N ASP A 362 18.85 0.60 9.52
CA ASP A 362 18.81 1.99 9.95
C ASP A 362 18.85 2.10 11.47
N GLY A 363 19.53 3.14 12.00
CA GLY A 363 19.50 3.43 13.44
C GLY A 363 18.10 3.65 14.01
N LEU A 364 17.15 4.08 13.17
CA LEU A 364 15.75 4.28 13.57
C LEU A 364 15.05 2.95 13.93
N TRP A 365 15.33 1.87 13.17
CA TRP A 365 14.75 0.55 13.44
C TRP A 365 15.19 -0.02 14.78
N ASN A 366 16.42 0.30 15.20
CA ASN A 366 17.05 -0.23 16.41
C ASN A 366 16.71 0.55 17.69
N LEU A 367 15.99 1.69 17.59
CA LEU A 367 15.52 2.43 18.74
C LEU A 367 14.50 1.58 19.54
N THR A 368 14.52 1.72 20.86
CA THR A 368 13.49 1.15 21.74
C THR A 368 12.13 1.79 21.49
N ASP A 369 11.04 1.17 21.93
CA ASP A 369 9.69 1.73 21.81
C ASP A 369 9.56 3.06 22.56
N ALA A 370 10.21 3.19 23.73
CA ALA A 370 10.24 4.42 24.49
C ALA A 370 10.97 5.57 23.77
N GLU A 371 12.11 5.26 23.12
CA GLU A 371 12.85 6.25 22.32
C GLU A 371 12.07 6.68 21.09
N LEU A 372 11.39 5.75 20.40
CA LEU A 372 10.51 6.04 19.26
C LEU A 372 9.29 6.88 19.70
N GLY A 373 8.69 6.59 20.85
CA GLY A 373 7.62 7.40 21.43
C GLY A 373 8.09 8.83 21.71
N THR A 374 9.25 8.98 22.35
CA THR A 374 9.88 10.28 22.64
C THR A 374 10.18 11.06 21.36
N LEU A 375 10.73 10.40 20.34
CA LEU A 375 10.98 10.99 19.01
C LEU A 375 9.68 11.49 18.39
N ALA A 376 8.63 10.65 18.38
CA ALA A 376 7.35 10.98 17.76
C ALA A 376 6.68 12.19 18.43
N ILE A 377 6.66 12.24 19.77
CA ILE A 377 6.14 13.39 20.54
C ILE A 377 6.96 14.63 20.22
N GLY A 378 8.30 14.53 20.25
CA GLY A 378 9.20 15.64 19.98
C GLY A 378 9.00 16.23 18.57
N GLU A 379 8.79 15.37 17.55
CA GLU A 379 8.51 15.81 16.18
C GLU A 379 7.14 16.47 16.05
N LEU A 380 6.08 15.94 16.70
CA LEU A 380 4.76 16.58 16.72
C LEU A 380 4.79 17.98 17.36
N VAL A 381 5.52 18.13 18.47
CA VAL A 381 5.72 19.43 19.16
C VAL A 381 6.52 20.39 18.27
N LYS A 382 7.61 19.92 17.66
CA LYS A 382 8.44 20.71 16.75
C LYS A 382 7.63 21.22 15.54
N LEU A 383 6.74 20.39 15.01
CA LEU A 383 5.82 20.75 13.93
C LEU A 383 4.63 21.62 14.42
N LYS A 384 4.54 21.90 15.70
CA LYS A 384 3.43 22.65 16.33
C LYS A 384 2.05 22.00 16.07
N LEU A 385 2.00 20.69 15.99
CA LEU A 385 0.77 19.95 15.72
C LEU A 385 0.05 19.52 16.99
N ILE A 386 0.76 19.41 18.10
CA ILE A 386 0.19 19.07 19.42
C ILE A 386 0.75 19.95 20.54
N ASP A 387 -0.01 20.04 21.64
CA ASP A 387 0.50 20.39 22.96
C ASP A 387 0.96 19.09 23.63
N PRO A 388 2.21 18.99 24.15
CA PRO A 388 2.69 17.77 24.80
C PRO A 388 1.84 17.33 26.01
N GLN A 389 1.13 18.24 26.66
CA GLN A 389 0.26 17.95 27.79
C GLN A 389 -0.96 17.08 27.42
N CYS A 390 -1.36 17.03 26.13
CA CYS A 390 -2.46 16.20 25.68
C CYS A 390 -2.05 14.73 25.47
N VAL A 391 -0.77 14.40 25.50
CA VAL A 391 -0.27 13.02 25.30
C VAL A 391 -0.55 12.17 26.52
N ILE A 392 -1.17 11.01 26.33
CA ILE A 392 -1.47 10.07 27.41
C ILE A 392 -0.70 8.74 27.30
N ASP A 393 -0.39 8.30 26.09
CA ASP A 393 0.33 7.04 25.84
C ASP A 393 0.93 6.99 24.43
N THR A 394 1.86 6.06 24.21
CA THR A 394 2.41 5.76 22.88
C THR A 394 2.51 4.25 22.68
N PHE A 395 2.34 3.80 21.44
CA PHE A 395 2.49 2.41 21.07
C PHE A 395 3.24 2.28 19.73
N VAL A 396 4.14 1.31 19.63
CA VAL A 396 5.00 1.14 18.46
C VAL A 396 4.72 -0.17 17.74
N VAL A 397 4.51 -0.08 16.43
CA VAL A 397 4.40 -1.25 15.56
C VAL A 397 5.51 -1.21 14.52
N ARG A 398 6.31 -2.27 14.44
CA ARG A 398 7.32 -2.47 13.40
C ARG A 398 6.81 -3.46 12.38
N GLN A 399 6.86 -3.08 11.11
CA GLN A 399 6.46 -3.92 10.00
C GLN A 399 7.64 -4.08 9.02
N LYS A 400 8.18 -5.28 8.99
CA LYS A 400 9.20 -5.65 7.99
C LYS A 400 8.58 -5.80 6.61
N LYS A 401 9.35 -5.47 5.57
CA LYS A 401 9.00 -5.69 4.15
C LYS A 401 7.65 -5.12 3.76
N ALA A 402 7.35 -3.90 4.25
CA ALA A 402 6.10 -3.22 3.99
C ALA A 402 5.92 -2.82 2.51
N TYR A 403 7.02 -2.43 1.85
CA TYR A 403 7.01 -1.98 0.47
C TYR A 403 8.11 -2.61 -0.37
N PRO A 404 7.79 -3.23 -1.52
CA PRO A 404 8.78 -3.63 -2.50
C PRO A 404 9.45 -2.40 -3.11
N ILE A 405 10.77 -2.41 -3.27
CA ILE A 405 11.54 -1.34 -3.91
C ILE A 405 11.70 -1.65 -5.39
N TYR A 406 11.55 -0.62 -6.22
CA TYR A 406 11.72 -0.67 -7.66
C TYR A 406 13.03 0.01 -8.03
N ASP A 407 14.11 -0.75 -8.00
CA ASP A 407 15.43 -0.32 -8.50
C ASP A 407 15.65 -0.75 -9.95
N ASP A 408 16.80 -0.46 -10.51
CA ASP A 408 17.12 -0.72 -11.91
C ASP A 408 17.08 -2.21 -12.29
N THR A 409 17.27 -3.10 -11.33
CA THR A 409 17.28 -4.56 -11.54
C THR A 409 15.91 -5.22 -11.40
N TYR A 410 14.97 -4.51 -10.81
CA TYR A 410 13.63 -5.00 -10.43
C TYR A 410 12.92 -5.77 -11.56
N ASN A 411 12.76 -5.13 -12.72
CA ASN A 411 11.96 -5.69 -13.81
C ASN A 411 12.55 -7.00 -14.33
N GLN A 412 13.88 -7.05 -14.48
CA GLN A 412 14.58 -8.24 -14.95
C GLN A 412 14.51 -9.36 -13.92
N SER A 413 14.76 -9.05 -12.65
CA SER A 413 14.75 -10.03 -11.56
C SER A 413 13.38 -10.66 -11.37
N VAL A 414 12.31 -9.85 -11.31
CA VAL A 414 10.94 -10.37 -11.15
C VAL A 414 10.51 -11.19 -12.36
N LYS A 415 10.85 -10.78 -13.58
CA LYS A 415 10.55 -11.54 -14.81
C LYS A 415 11.25 -12.90 -14.82
N MET A 416 12.52 -12.95 -14.43
CA MET A 416 13.29 -14.18 -14.36
C MET A 416 12.70 -15.17 -13.34
N ILE A 417 12.39 -14.67 -12.13
CA ILE A 417 11.76 -15.47 -11.08
C ILE A 417 10.40 -16.02 -11.54
N ARG A 418 9.56 -15.15 -12.10
CA ARG A 418 8.24 -15.53 -12.60
C ARG A 418 8.34 -16.68 -13.61
N ASN A 419 9.19 -16.55 -14.62
CA ASN A 419 9.33 -17.54 -15.68
C ASN A 419 9.74 -18.91 -15.12
N GLU A 420 10.72 -18.94 -14.21
CA GLU A 420 11.17 -20.16 -13.56
C GLU A 420 10.07 -20.84 -12.74
N LEU A 421 9.30 -20.02 -11.96
CA LEU A 421 8.20 -20.56 -11.16
C LEU A 421 7.07 -21.11 -12.02
N GLU A 422 6.68 -20.41 -13.10
CA GLU A 422 5.63 -20.85 -14.02
C GLU A 422 6.04 -22.12 -14.79
N GLU A 423 7.32 -22.29 -15.12
CA GLU A 423 7.85 -23.46 -15.82
C GLU A 423 7.97 -24.70 -14.92
N LYS A 424 8.51 -24.54 -13.71
CA LYS A 424 8.86 -25.67 -12.83
C LYS A 424 7.73 -26.09 -11.88
N PHE A 425 6.83 -25.19 -11.53
CA PHE A 425 5.85 -25.38 -10.44
C PHE A 425 4.42 -25.00 -10.87
N SER A 426 3.81 -25.84 -11.69
CA SER A 426 2.51 -25.57 -12.33
C SER A 426 1.34 -25.30 -11.36
N THR A 427 1.43 -25.79 -10.11
CA THR A 427 0.41 -25.61 -9.07
C THR A 427 0.84 -24.65 -7.96
N LEU A 428 1.93 -23.87 -8.18
CA LEU A 428 2.33 -22.75 -7.35
C LEU A 428 1.73 -21.45 -7.91
N HIS A 429 1.11 -20.68 -7.02
CA HIS A 429 0.50 -19.40 -7.38
C HIS A 429 1.02 -18.30 -6.46
N THR A 430 1.70 -17.32 -7.02
CA THR A 430 2.14 -16.13 -6.28
C THR A 430 1.13 -15.01 -6.41
N ILE A 431 0.70 -14.42 -5.28
CA ILE A 431 -0.35 -13.39 -5.22
C ILE A 431 0.02 -12.25 -4.28
N GLY A 432 -0.70 -11.15 -4.38
CA GLY A 432 -0.62 -10.03 -3.45
C GLY A 432 0.58 -9.12 -3.67
N ARG A 433 0.93 -8.34 -2.65
CA ARG A 433 2.01 -7.35 -2.72
C ARG A 433 3.38 -8.02 -2.69
N ASN A 434 3.67 -8.75 -1.63
CA ASN A 434 4.99 -9.32 -1.39
C ASN A 434 5.24 -10.60 -2.18
N GLY A 435 4.19 -11.44 -2.40
CA GLY A 435 4.30 -12.64 -3.21
C GLY A 435 4.56 -12.39 -4.69
N MET A 436 4.26 -11.18 -5.17
CA MET A 436 4.55 -10.74 -6.53
C MET A 436 5.65 -9.67 -6.59
N HIS A 437 6.18 -9.25 -5.45
CA HIS A 437 7.08 -8.10 -5.31
C HIS A 437 6.55 -6.87 -6.05
N ARG A 438 5.26 -6.53 -5.84
CA ARG A 438 4.54 -5.43 -6.48
C ARG A 438 3.84 -4.54 -5.48
N TYR A 439 3.83 -3.23 -5.76
CA TYR A 439 3.10 -2.26 -4.94
C TYR A 439 1.59 -2.37 -5.21
N ASN A 440 1.00 -3.45 -4.75
CA ASN A 440 -0.44 -3.69 -4.82
C ASN A 440 -1.14 -3.08 -3.60
N ASN A 441 -2.19 -2.28 -3.83
CA ASN A 441 -3.13 -1.89 -2.78
C ASN A 441 -4.01 -3.10 -2.42
N GLN A 442 -4.90 -2.96 -1.42
CA GLN A 442 -5.76 -4.05 -0.96
C GLN A 442 -6.57 -4.67 -2.11
N ASP A 443 -7.23 -3.85 -2.90
CA ASP A 443 -8.07 -4.26 -4.03
C ASP A 443 -7.27 -4.99 -5.13
N HIS A 444 -6.06 -4.52 -5.46
CA HIS A 444 -5.16 -5.23 -6.37
C HIS A 444 -4.75 -6.59 -5.79
N ALA A 445 -4.41 -6.62 -4.50
CA ALA A 445 -4.05 -7.87 -3.82
C ALA A 445 -5.21 -8.87 -3.83
N MET A 446 -6.43 -8.41 -3.56
CA MET A 446 -7.65 -9.21 -3.68
C MET A 446 -7.88 -9.69 -5.12
N MET A 447 -7.74 -8.81 -6.11
CA MET A 447 -7.93 -9.17 -7.51
C MET A 447 -6.93 -10.26 -7.95
N THR A 448 -5.65 -10.19 -7.51
CA THR A 448 -4.69 -11.28 -7.80
C THR A 448 -5.18 -12.62 -7.27
N ALA A 449 -5.76 -12.63 -6.07
CA ALA A 449 -6.33 -13.83 -5.46
C ALA A 449 -7.58 -14.32 -6.21
N MET A 450 -8.53 -13.41 -6.50
CA MET A 450 -9.78 -13.74 -7.20
C MET A 450 -9.52 -14.40 -8.55
N LEU A 451 -8.58 -13.88 -9.34
CA LEU A 451 -8.24 -14.42 -10.65
C LEU A 451 -7.45 -15.72 -10.54
N THR A 452 -6.59 -15.86 -9.54
CA THR A 452 -5.90 -17.11 -9.23
C THR A 452 -6.92 -18.20 -8.87
N VAL A 453 -7.90 -17.89 -8.05
CA VAL A 453 -8.98 -18.84 -7.71
C VAL A 453 -9.79 -19.22 -8.96
N LYS A 454 -10.15 -18.27 -9.82
CA LYS A 454 -10.82 -18.57 -11.11
C LYS A 454 -9.97 -19.50 -11.99
N ASN A 455 -8.66 -19.33 -12.05
CA ASN A 455 -7.73 -20.21 -12.77
C ASN A 455 -7.72 -21.62 -12.15
N ILE A 456 -7.63 -21.75 -10.82
CA ILE A 456 -7.63 -23.02 -10.11
C ILE A 456 -8.95 -23.78 -10.35
N LEU A 457 -10.10 -23.12 -10.17
CA LEU A 457 -11.42 -23.73 -10.31
C LEU A 457 -11.70 -24.16 -11.75
N SER A 458 -11.20 -23.45 -12.74
CA SER A 458 -11.31 -23.81 -14.16
C SER A 458 -10.28 -24.85 -14.63
N ASN A 459 -9.30 -25.17 -13.78
CA ASN A 459 -8.15 -26.01 -14.11
C ASN A 459 -7.40 -25.54 -15.38
N LYS A 460 -7.40 -24.24 -15.62
CA LYS A 460 -6.78 -23.59 -16.78
C LYS A 460 -6.27 -22.20 -16.39
N LYS A 461 -5.18 -21.76 -17.01
CA LYS A 461 -4.69 -20.38 -16.89
C LYS A 461 -5.54 -19.46 -17.80
N VAL A 462 -6.75 -19.09 -17.33
CA VAL A 462 -7.68 -18.20 -18.05
C VAL A 462 -7.21 -16.75 -17.95
N PHE A 463 -6.61 -16.36 -16.82
CA PHE A 463 -6.18 -15.01 -16.53
C PHE A 463 -4.69 -14.95 -16.21
N ASP A 464 -4.00 -13.96 -16.75
CA ASP A 464 -2.64 -13.62 -16.34
C ASP A 464 -2.69 -12.63 -15.16
N VAL A 465 -2.54 -13.15 -13.95
CA VAL A 465 -2.59 -12.35 -12.70
C VAL A 465 -1.49 -11.29 -12.63
N TRP A 466 -0.41 -11.46 -13.40
CA TRP A 466 0.69 -10.50 -13.46
C TRP A 466 0.36 -9.24 -14.26
N LYS A 467 -0.76 -9.22 -15.00
CA LYS A 467 -1.24 -8.02 -15.70
C LYS A 467 -2.01 -7.05 -14.78
N ILE A 468 -2.37 -7.46 -13.57
CA ILE A 468 -3.03 -6.58 -12.60
C ILE A 468 -2.08 -5.46 -12.20
N ASN A 469 -2.60 -4.22 -12.09
CA ASN A 469 -1.83 -3.04 -11.69
C ASN A 469 -0.59 -2.77 -12.58
N GLN A 470 -0.66 -3.08 -13.86
CA GLN A 470 0.37 -2.71 -14.85
C GLN A 470 0.10 -1.35 -15.49
N ASP A 471 -1.17 -0.93 -15.53
CA ASP A 471 -1.55 0.30 -16.19
C ASP A 471 -1.36 1.51 -15.28
N ALA A 472 -0.71 2.53 -15.83
CA ALA A 472 -0.49 3.84 -15.21
C ALA A 472 -1.78 4.58 -14.79
N GLN A 473 -2.95 4.02 -15.06
CA GLN A 473 -4.25 4.66 -14.88
C GLN A 473 -4.93 4.40 -13.53
N TYR A 474 -4.28 3.73 -12.58
CA TYR A 474 -4.78 3.65 -11.21
C TYR A 474 -4.54 4.97 -10.46
N ILE A 475 -4.98 6.06 -11.07
CA ILE A 475 -5.22 7.30 -10.38
C ILE A 475 -6.67 7.26 -9.93
N GLU A 476 -6.91 7.71 -8.71
CA GLU A 476 -8.18 7.86 -8.04
C GLU A 476 -9.12 8.81 -8.79
N VAL A 477 -9.58 8.40 -10.00
CA VAL A 477 -10.43 9.24 -10.85
C VAL A 477 -11.78 8.57 -11.03
N ILE A 478 -12.81 9.21 -10.50
CA ILE A 478 -14.20 8.91 -10.86
C ILE A 478 -14.51 9.62 -12.18
N ASN A 479 -14.76 8.88 -13.24
CA ASN A 479 -15.44 9.42 -14.41
C ASN A 479 -16.95 9.40 -14.12
N ASN A 480 -17.56 10.57 -13.96
CA ASN A 480 -19.00 10.72 -14.04
C ASN A 480 -19.46 10.38 -15.46
N LYS A 481 -20.28 9.34 -15.54
CA LYS A 481 -21.25 8.98 -16.59
C LYS A 481 -20.81 9.01 -18.05
N GLU A 482 -21.16 7.90 -18.71
CA GLU A 482 -21.22 7.69 -20.16
C GLU A 482 -19.88 7.57 -20.86
N ASN A 483 -19.32 6.47 -20.67
CA ASN A 483 -18.63 5.54 -21.54
C ASN A 483 -17.96 4.55 -20.62
N VAL A 484 -18.58 3.39 -20.49
CA VAL A 484 -17.91 2.18 -19.97
C VAL A 484 -16.86 1.85 -21.02
N ILE A 485 -15.76 2.57 -21.00
CA ILE A 485 -14.54 2.10 -21.61
C ILE A 485 -14.14 0.95 -20.69
N ASP A 486 -14.09 -0.24 -21.23
CA ASP A 486 -13.48 -1.43 -20.64
C ASP A 486 -12.12 -1.04 -20.08
N PHE A 487 -12.09 -0.61 -18.82
CA PHE A 487 -10.83 -0.41 -18.12
C PHE A 487 -10.27 -1.80 -17.81
N PRO A 488 -9.04 -2.10 -18.19
CA PRO A 488 -8.43 -3.40 -17.94
C PRO A 488 -7.98 -3.54 -16.47
N MET A 489 -8.91 -3.37 -15.53
CA MET A 489 -8.78 -3.92 -14.17
C MET A 489 -9.05 -5.43 -14.19
N LEU A 490 -9.69 -5.91 -15.25
CA LEU A 490 -9.78 -7.33 -15.58
C LEU A 490 -8.64 -7.65 -16.56
N PRO A 491 -7.70 -8.52 -16.20
CA PRO A 491 -6.70 -8.98 -17.15
C PRO A 491 -7.43 -9.62 -18.34
N GLN A 492 -7.00 -9.29 -19.53
CA GLN A 492 -7.50 -9.96 -20.72
C GLN A 492 -7.32 -11.47 -20.55
N LYS A 493 -8.33 -12.24 -20.99
CA LYS A 493 -8.24 -13.68 -21.06
C LYS A 493 -6.99 -14.05 -21.86
N VAL A 494 -6.27 -15.05 -21.39
CA VAL A 494 -5.18 -15.64 -22.16
C VAL A 494 -5.84 -16.33 -23.36
N ALA A 495 -5.46 -15.93 -24.59
CA ALA A 495 -5.97 -16.52 -25.82
C ALA A 495 -5.55 -17.98 -25.96
#